data_90f5ac8361859b18558dde4636ec8a35
#
_entry.id   90f5ac8361859b18558dde4636ec8a35
#
_cell.length_a   1.000
_cell.length_b   1.000
_cell.length_c   1.000
_cell.angle_alpha   90.00
_cell.angle_beta   90.00
_cell.angle_gamma   90.00
#
_symmetry.space_group_name_H-M   'P 1'
#
loop_
_entity.id
_entity.type
_entity.pdbx_description
1 polymer ?
#
loop_
_entity_poly.entity_id
_entity_poly.type
_entity_poly.pdbx_seq_one_letter_code
_entity_poly.pdbx_strand_id
1 'polypeptide(L)'
;MIETDMLYAHVKLKDWLKPTAEKLLRRIAQGEFGVVATSREVLHELYYVSMAEGVELDSYISRLAALTSIPNLSFRETTAEIDLLAATLMKQFRLSSIFDAYYAATALNAVADHTIISTDEVFDKVTGIRRIDPRNM
;
A
#
# COMPACT_ATOMS: atom_id res chain seq x y z
N MET A 1 7.27 3.95 2.17
CA MET A 1 6.21 3.57 1.20
C MET A 1 4.85 3.59 1.87
N ILE A 2 3.78 3.64 1.09
CA ILE A 2 2.40 3.45 1.58
C ILE A 2 1.84 2.15 1.02
N GLU A 3 0.82 1.60 1.67
CA GLU A 3 0.17 0.37 1.24
C GLU A 3 -1.34 0.56 1.09
N THR A 4 -2.10 -0.52 0.94
CA THR A 4 -3.49 -0.49 0.48
C THR A 4 -4.44 0.28 1.37
N ASP A 5 -4.25 0.30 2.69
CA ASP A 5 -5.20 0.91 3.62
C ASP A 5 -5.46 2.40 3.32
N MET A 6 -4.40 3.16 3.06
CA MET A 6 -4.53 4.58 2.73
C MET A 6 -5.09 4.80 1.33
N LEU A 7 -4.64 4.00 0.37
CA LEU A 7 -5.10 4.14 -1.02
C LEU A 7 -6.57 3.73 -1.15
N TYR A 8 -6.95 2.66 -0.46
CA TYR A 8 -8.32 2.19 -0.45
C TYR A 8 -9.27 3.17 0.24
N ALA A 9 -8.88 3.69 1.40
CA ALA A 9 -9.66 4.70 2.11
C ALA A 9 -9.90 5.96 1.25
N HIS A 10 -8.93 6.33 0.43
CA HIS A 10 -9.05 7.47 -0.48
C HIS A 10 -10.13 7.26 -1.56
N VAL A 11 -10.21 6.06 -2.13
CA VAL A 11 -11.13 5.81 -3.26
C VAL A 11 -12.54 5.39 -2.83
N LYS A 12 -12.75 4.99 -1.58
CA LYS A 12 -14.09 4.69 -1.06
C LYS A 12 -14.89 5.97 -0.85
N LEU A 13 -16.22 5.86 -1.01
CA LEU A 13 -17.12 6.98 -0.70
C LEU A 13 -17.13 7.30 0.79
N LYS A 14 -17.11 6.26 1.64
CA LYS A 14 -17.11 6.39 3.10
C LYS A 14 -16.11 5.41 3.69
N ASP A 15 -15.19 5.94 4.46
CA ASP A 15 -14.21 5.16 5.22
C ASP A 15 -13.73 6.01 6.40
N TRP A 16 -13.60 5.40 7.58
CA TRP A 16 -13.16 6.12 8.77
C TRP A 16 -11.75 6.69 8.66
N LEU A 17 -10.90 6.08 7.80
CA LEU A 17 -9.55 6.54 7.52
C LEU A 17 -9.49 7.60 6.40
N LYS A 18 -10.61 7.89 5.73
CA LYS A 18 -10.61 8.76 4.56
C LYS A 18 -10.00 10.15 4.83
N PRO A 19 -10.31 10.85 5.92
CA PRO A 19 -9.69 12.14 6.20
C PRO A 19 -8.16 12.02 6.38
N THR A 20 -7.69 10.98 7.04
CA THR A 20 -6.26 10.70 7.21
C THR A 20 -5.59 10.41 5.88
N ALA A 21 -6.21 9.56 5.06
CA ALA A 21 -5.71 9.20 3.74
C ALA A 21 -5.62 10.41 2.81
N GLU A 22 -6.66 11.22 2.76
CA GLU A 22 -6.68 12.42 1.92
C GLU A 22 -5.62 13.45 2.33
N LYS A 23 -5.44 13.64 3.62
CA LYS A 23 -4.38 14.52 4.14
C LYS A 23 -3.00 14.03 3.73
N LEU A 24 -2.74 12.73 3.91
CA LEU A 24 -1.46 12.11 3.56
C LEU A 24 -1.19 12.18 2.06
N LEU A 25 -2.16 11.77 1.24
CA LEU A 25 -2.00 11.77 -0.22
C LEU A 25 -1.84 13.18 -0.80
N ARG A 26 -2.49 14.17 -0.21
CA ARG A 26 -2.28 15.58 -0.59
C ARG A 26 -0.83 16.01 -0.33
N ARG A 27 -0.27 15.67 0.82
CA ARG A 27 1.13 15.96 1.16
C ARG A 27 2.10 15.25 0.21
N ILE A 28 1.79 14.00 -0.16
CA ILE A 28 2.57 13.26 -1.17
C ILE A 28 2.49 13.97 -2.52
N ALA A 29 1.29 14.30 -2.97
CA ALA A 29 1.09 14.98 -4.26
C ALA A 29 1.79 16.33 -4.34
N GLN A 30 1.91 17.03 -3.21
CA GLN A 30 2.63 18.30 -3.10
C GLN A 30 4.16 18.14 -3.07
N GLY A 31 4.66 16.90 -3.06
CA GLY A 31 6.10 16.62 -3.05
C GLY A 31 6.78 16.75 -1.70
N GLU A 32 6.03 16.83 -0.60
CA GLU A 32 6.60 17.03 0.75
C GLU A 32 7.59 15.91 1.14
N PHE A 33 7.37 14.71 0.64
CA PHE A 33 8.23 13.54 0.93
C PHE A 33 9.11 13.12 -0.26
N GLY A 34 9.17 13.94 -1.32
CA GLY A 34 9.73 13.50 -2.58
C GLY A 34 8.86 12.43 -3.24
N VAL A 35 9.47 11.46 -3.91
CA VAL A 35 8.74 10.34 -4.49
C VAL A 35 8.49 9.27 -3.43
N VAL A 36 7.21 8.93 -3.24
CA VAL A 36 6.78 7.89 -2.31
C VAL A 36 6.47 6.62 -3.08
N ALA A 37 7.01 5.49 -2.65
CA ALA A 37 6.78 4.20 -3.26
C ALA A 37 5.49 3.55 -2.74
N THR A 38 4.86 2.75 -3.60
CA THR A 38 3.86 1.77 -3.22
C THR A 38 4.07 0.51 -4.07
N SER A 39 3.49 -0.61 -3.67
CA SER A 39 3.55 -1.84 -4.44
C SER A 39 2.51 -1.84 -5.55
N ARG A 40 2.87 -2.38 -6.70
CA ARG A 40 1.91 -2.64 -7.78
C ARG A 40 0.80 -3.60 -7.34
N GLU A 41 1.08 -4.46 -6.39
CA GLU A 41 0.11 -5.43 -5.84
C GLU A 41 -1.07 -4.75 -5.13
N VAL A 42 -0.93 -3.50 -4.74
CA VAL A 42 -2.04 -2.68 -4.21
C VAL A 42 -3.21 -2.65 -5.20
N LEU A 43 -2.92 -2.58 -6.49
CA LEU A 43 -3.95 -2.55 -7.54
C LEU A 43 -4.71 -3.88 -7.64
N HIS A 44 -4.02 -5.01 -7.40
CA HIS A 44 -4.64 -6.33 -7.37
C HIS A 44 -5.47 -6.54 -6.11
N GLU A 45 -4.97 -6.13 -4.96
CA GLU A 45 -5.76 -6.18 -3.71
C GLU A 45 -7.01 -5.30 -3.83
N LEU A 46 -6.88 -4.12 -4.42
CA LEU A 46 -8.01 -3.23 -4.68
C LEU A 46 -9.07 -3.91 -5.54
N TYR A 47 -8.68 -4.73 -6.52
CA TYR A 47 -9.61 -5.52 -7.32
C TYR A 47 -10.42 -6.46 -6.44
N TYR A 48 -9.75 -7.29 -5.64
CA TYR A 48 -10.44 -8.26 -4.78
C TYR A 48 -11.38 -7.58 -3.79
N VAL A 49 -10.94 -6.52 -3.16
CA VAL A 49 -11.76 -5.76 -2.21
C VAL A 49 -12.95 -5.10 -2.89
N SER A 50 -12.75 -4.51 -4.07
CA SER A 50 -13.81 -3.87 -4.84
C SER A 50 -14.85 -4.87 -5.30
N MET A 51 -14.42 -6.05 -5.79
CA MET A 51 -15.37 -7.10 -6.20
C MET A 51 -16.16 -7.66 -5.02
N ALA A 52 -15.53 -7.82 -3.88
CA ALA A 52 -16.21 -8.27 -2.64
C ALA A 52 -17.27 -7.27 -2.16
N GLU A 53 -17.11 -5.98 -2.48
CA GLU A 53 -18.08 -4.93 -2.16
C GLU A 53 -19.16 -4.75 -3.24
N GLY A 54 -19.10 -5.51 -4.32
CA GLY A 54 -20.05 -5.40 -5.44
C GLY A 54 -19.82 -4.17 -6.33
N VAL A 55 -18.59 -3.64 -6.35
CA VAL A 55 -18.24 -2.51 -7.23
C VAL A 55 -18.18 -3.00 -8.68
N GLU A 56 -18.81 -2.25 -9.59
CA GLU A 56 -18.76 -2.54 -11.01
C GLU A 56 -17.38 -2.27 -11.60
N LEU A 57 -17.04 -2.97 -12.70
CA LEU A 57 -15.72 -2.82 -13.35
C LEU A 57 -15.43 -1.39 -13.78
N ASP A 58 -16.43 -0.65 -14.30
CA ASP A 58 -16.22 0.75 -14.67
C ASP A 58 -15.81 1.62 -13.48
N SER A 59 -16.40 1.38 -12.32
CA SER A 59 -16.03 2.07 -11.08
C SER A 59 -14.63 1.65 -10.62
N TYR A 60 -14.29 0.38 -10.76
CA TYR A 60 -12.93 -0.12 -10.47
C TYR A 60 -11.88 0.54 -11.37
N ILE A 61 -12.16 0.63 -12.67
CA ILE A 61 -11.28 1.33 -13.63
C ILE A 61 -11.08 2.78 -13.21
N SER A 62 -12.14 3.48 -12.79
CA SER A 62 -12.06 4.85 -12.29
C SER A 62 -11.19 4.96 -11.03
N ARG A 63 -11.27 3.98 -10.13
CA ARG A 63 -10.40 3.90 -8.94
C ARG A 63 -8.94 3.74 -9.33
N LEU A 64 -8.65 2.83 -10.28
CA LEU A 64 -7.28 2.64 -10.80
C LEU A 64 -6.73 3.92 -11.41
N ALA A 65 -7.53 4.60 -12.25
CA ALA A 65 -7.13 5.85 -12.89
C ALA A 65 -6.83 6.93 -11.84
N ALA A 66 -7.67 7.05 -10.81
CA ALA A 66 -7.46 8.01 -9.73
C ALA A 66 -6.16 7.74 -8.97
N LEU A 67 -5.88 6.49 -8.60
CA LEU A 67 -4.67 6.13 -7.84
C LEU A 67 -3.40 6.30 -8.66
N THR A 68 -3.41 5.84 -9.91
CA THR A 68 -2.23 5.91 -10.79
C THR A 68 -1.90 7.32 -11.25
N SER A 69 -2.81 8.27 -11.05
CA SER A 69 -2.62 9.68 -11.40
C SER A 69 -2.11 10.55 -10.24
N ILE A 70 -1.94 9.99 -9.05
CA ILE A 70 -1.46 10.75 -7.88
C ILE A 70 0.00 11.17 -8.12
N PRO A 71 0.31 12.49 -8.17
CA PRO A 71 1.68 12.94 -8.33
C PRO A 71 2.58 12.43 -7.20
N ASN A 72 3.83 12.14 -7.53
CA ASN A 72 4.86 11.68 -6.60
C ASN A 72 4.57 10.34 -5.90
N LEU A 73 3.60 9.58 -6.40
CA LEU A 73 3.35 8.21 -5.97
C LEU A 73 3.83 7.26 -7.07
N SER A 74 4.81 6.42 -6.75
CA SER A 74 5.45 5.49 -7.68
C SER A 74 5.06 4.05 -7.38
N PHE A 75 4.40 3.41 -8.33
CA PHE A 75 4.03 2.00 -8.24
C PHE A 75 5.22 1.12 -8.62
N ARG A 76 5.79 0.44 -7.64
CA ARG A 76 6.95 -0.43 -7.84
C ARG A 76 6.52 -1.79 -8.36
N GLU A 77 7.20 -2.28 -9.39
CA GLU A 77 6.93 -3.59 -9.98
C GLU A 77 7.25 -4.72 -9.00
N THR A 78 6.44 -5.78 -9.07
CA THR A 78 6.70 -7.03 -8.37
C THR A 78 7.63 -7.87 -9.21
N THR A 79 8.90 -7.88 -8.84
CA THR A 79 9.93 -8.70 -9.50
C THR A 79 9.91 -10.13 -8.96
N ALA A 80 10.57 -11.05 -9.66
CA ALA A 80 10.75 -12.41 -9.16
C ALA A 80 11.44 -12.45 -7.79
N GLU A 81 12.37 -11.52 -7.53
CA GLU A 81 13.04 -11.39 -6.23
C GLU A 81 12.06 -11.01 -5.14
N ILE A 82 11.14 -10.09 -5.43
CA ILE A 82 10.09 -9.69 -4.48
C ILE A 82 9.13 -10.85 -4.22
N ASP A 83 8.74 -11.62 -5.26
CA ASP A 83 7.91 -12.82 -5.08
C ASP A 83 8.55 -13.81 -4.13
N LEU A 84 9.82 -14.13 -4.35
CA LEU A 84 10.56 -15.08 -3.51
C LEU A 84 10.71 -14.56 -2.08
N LEU A 85 11.03 -13.28 -1.92
CA LEU A 85 11.14 -12.64 -0.61
C LEU A 85 9.79 -12.65 0.11
N ALA A 86 8.71 -12.32 -0.57
CA ALA A 86 7.37 -12.34 0.01
C ALA A 86 7.00 -13.72 0.55
N ALA A 87 7.23 -14.78 -0.23
CA ALA A 87 6.98 -16.16 0.20
C ALA A 87 7.84 -16.52 1.43
N THR A 88 9.09 -16.10 1.45
CA THR A 88 10.01 -16.32 2.57
C THR A 88 9.54 -15.62 3.82
N LEU A 89 9.08 -14.36 3.70
CA LEU A 89 8.55 -13.58 4.83
C LEU A 89 7.26 -14.18 5.38
N MET A 90 6.38 -14.69 4.51
CA MET A 90 5.18 -15.40 4.95
C MET A 90 5.52 -16.57 5.88
N LYS A 91 6.51 -17.37 5.49
CA LYS A 91 6.97 -18.51 6.28
C LYS A 91 7.64 -18.06 7.58
N GLN A 92 8.56 -17.11 7.49
CA GLN A 92 9.40 -16.67 8.60
C GLN A 92 8.59 -15.95 9.69
N PHE A 93 7.69 -15.08 9.31
CA PHE A 93 6.92 -14.24 10.22
C PHE A 93 5.45 -14.66 10.34
N ARG A 94 5.05 -15.76 9.71
CA ARG A 94 3.68 -16.31 9.73
C ARG A 94 2.65 -15.28 9.28
N LEU A 95 2.92 -14.59 8.17
CA LEU A 95 1.99 -13.65 7.58
C LEU A 95 0.86 -14.43 6.88
N SER A 96 -0.38 -14.07 7.16
CA SER A 96 -1.55 -14.75 6.62
C SER A 96 -1.97 -14.25 5.24
N SER A 97 -1.58 -13.03 4.88
CA SER A 97 -1.92 -12.40 3.62
C SER A 97 -0.71 -12.32 2.70
N ILE A 98 -0.88 -12.79 1.47
CA ILE A 98 0.15 -12.65 0.42
C ILE A 98 0.37 -11.16 0.09
N PHE A 99 -0.66 -10.32 0.17
CA PHE A 99 -0.52 -8.90 -0.11
C PHE A 99 0.36 -8.21 0.94
N ASP A 100 0.15 -8.48 2.23
CA ASP A 100 1.01 -7.96 3.29
C ASP A 100 2.46 -8.38 3.08
N ALA A 101 2.67 -9.62 2.65
CA ALA A 101 4.01 -10.13 2.34
C ALA A 101 4.64 -9.39 1.15
N TYR A 102 3.88 -9.09 0.11
CA TYR A 102 4.37 -8.26 -1.01
C TYR A 102 4.73 -6.86 -0.56
N TYR A 103 3.94 -6.25 0.31
CA TYR A 103 4.25 -4.89 0.80
C TYR A 103 5.50 -4.89 1.67
N ALA A 104 5.63 -5.85 2.56
CA ALA A 104 6.83 -6.02 3.37
C ALA A 104 8.06 -6.26 2.50
N ALA A 105 7.97 -7.16 1.51
CA ALA A 105 9.06 -7.46 0.59
C ALA A 105 9.45 -6.23 -0.24
N THR A 106 8.48 -5.46 -0.72
CA THR A 106 8.73 -4.23 -1.47
C THR A 106 9.40 -3.18 -0.59
N ALA A 107 8.96 -3.01 0.66
CA ALA A 107 9.57 -2.09 1.59
C ALA A 107 11.04 -2.44 1.86
N LEU A 108 11.35 -3.71 2.03
CA LEU A 108 12.72 -4.18 2.28
C LEU A 108 13.61 -4.10 1.04
N ASN A 109 13.07 -4.33 -0.14
CA ASN A 109 13.84 -4.40 -1.39
C ASN A 109 13.96 -3.06 -2.10
N ALA A 110 12.90 -2.26 -2.15
CA ALA A 110 12.80 -1.08 -3.01
C ALA A 110 12.75 0.26 -2.27
N VAL A 111 12.69 0.27 -0.94
CA VAL A 111 12.61 1.49 -0.14
C VAL A 111 13.85 1.61 0.74
N ALA A 112 14.62 2.69 0.56
CA ALA A 112 15.93 2.84 1.18
C ALA A 112 15.92 2.80 2.71
N ASP A 113 14.91 3.38 3.35
CA ASP A 113 14.78 3.43 4.81
C ASP A 113 13.88 2.33 5.39
N HIS A 114 13.38 1.43 4.54
CA HIS A 114 12.49 0.33 4.89
C HIS A 114 11.23 0.77 5.68
N THR A 115 10.79 2.00 5.49
CA THR A 115 9.62 2.55 6.17
C THR A 115 8.35 2.24 5.41
N ILE A 116 7.33 1.76 6.12
CA ILE A 116 5.97 1.58 5.61
C ILE A 116 4.99 2.41 6.43
N ILE A 117 4.13 3.14 5.75
CA ILE A 117 3.05 3.91 6.36
C ILE A 117 1.80 3.04 6.27
N SER A 118 1.30 2.59 7.40
CA SER A 118 0.13 1.70 7.50
C SER A 118 -0.46 1.73 8.90
N THR A 119 -1.78 1.57 8.98
CA THR A 119 -2.48 1.34 10.25
C THR A 119 -2.37 -0.10 10.72
N ASP A 120 -1.97 -1.02 9.84
CA ASP A 120 -1.90 -2.45 10.14
C ASP A 120 -0.63 -2.80 10.91
N GLU A 121 -0.81 -3.28 12.13
CA GLU A 121 0.27 -3.69 13.03
C GLU A 121 1.00 -4.97 12.56
N VAL A 122 0.51 -5.65 11.53
CA VAL A 122 1.16 -6.84 10.97
C VAL A 122 2.61 -6.57 10.56
N PHE A 123 2.89 -5.36 10.11
CA PHE A 123 4.24 -4.98 9.69
C PHE A 123 5.22 -4.82 10.86
N ASP A 124 4.73 -4.68 12.08
CA ASP A 124 5.58 -4.66 13.28
C ASP A 124 6.24 -6.02 13.56
N LYS A 125 5.69 -7.10 13.00
CA LYS A 125 6.26 -8.45 13.12
C LYS A 125 7.50 -8.65 12.26
N VAL A 126 7.67 -7.85 11.21
CA VAL A 126 8.71 -8.06 10.20
C VAL A 126 9.97 -7.31 10.59
N THR A 127 11.01 -8.04 10.97
CA THR A 127 12.30 -7.46 11.31
C THR A 127 12.88 -6.66 10.13
N GLY A 128 13.34 -5.46 10.40
CA GLY A 128 13.92 -4.56 9.42
C GLY A 128 12.93 -3.54 8.84
N ILE A 129 11.64 -3.71 9.08
CA ILE A 129 10.62 -2.73 8.69
C ILE A 129 10.32 -1.78 9.84
N ARG A 130 10.26 -0.49 9.51
CA ARG A 130 9.76 0.56 10.40
C ARG A 130 8.37 0.96 9.96
N ARG A 131 7.36 0.67 10.78
CA ARG A 131 5.99 1.12 10.51
C ARG A 131 5.75 2.49 11.14
N ILE A 132 5.09 3.35 10.37
CA ILE A 132 4.58 4.63 10.84
C ILE A 132 3.06 4.60 10.69
N ASP A 133 2.36 4.83 11.79
CA ASP A 133 0.91 4.94 11.75
C ASP A 133 0.53 6.33 11.22
N PRO A 134 -0.21 6.40 10.10
CA PRO A 134 -0.57 7.68 9.49
C PRO A 134 -1.45 8.57 10.36
N ARG A 135 -2.12 7.99 11.34
CA ARG A 135 -2.95 8.75 12.29
C ARG A 135 -2.11 9.62 13.22
N ASN A 136 -0.83 9.29 13.37
CA ASN A 136 0.12 10.00 14.23
C ASN A 136 1.01 10.97 13.44
N MET A 137 0.75 11.16 12.17
CA MET A 137 1.54 12.05 11.31
C MET A 137 0.97 13.47 11.27
#